data_0fbdf23047f2853c16c3a6f8de30508a
#
_entry.id   0fbdf23047f2853c16c3a6f8de30508a
#
_cell.length_a   1.000
_cell.length_b   1.000
_cell.length_c   1.000
_cell.angle_alpha   90.00
_cell.angle_beta   90.00
_cell.angle_gamma   90.00
#
_symmetry.space_group_name_H-M   'P 1'
#
loop_
_entity.id
_entity.type
_entity.pdbx_description
1 polymer ?
#
loop_
_entity_poly.entity_id
_entity_poly.type
_entity_poly.pdbx_seq_one_letter_code
_entity_poly.pdbx_strand_id
1 'polypeptide(L)'
;MPIGDMPILEVLLRQMKRIGVDEVIITVGHMAGLLKAFFQAGEQFGLRITYSLENTPLGTAGPLSLIDPALAETFMVINGDVLTTLDMKDLIETHRRSNAIATIASHERIEKIDYGVLQVDGNNLLQDYIEKPVKKYLVSMGIYIFEPRVLTYIPVNQYYDFPDLARKLIEKGEKVVSYPFQGYWQDLGRTDDYEQAVMDFEKMRTAFLEGVPK
;
A
#
# COMPACT_ATOMS: atom_id res chain seq x y z
N MET A 1 -6.86 7.32 11.49
CA MET A 1 -8.27 7.53 11.09
C MET A 1 -9.11 6.40 11.66
N PRO A 2 -10.28 6.64 12.26
CA PRO A 2 -11.20 5.59 12.71
C PRO A 2 -11.94 4.96 11.53
N ILE A 3 -12.26 3.67 11.62
CA ILE A 3 -13.14 2.96 10.72
C ILE A 3 -14.10 2.12 11.56
N GLY A 4 -15.40 2.44 11.52
CA GLY A 4 -16.33 1.89 12.51
C GLY A 4 -15.92 2.25 13.94
N ASP A 5 -15.71 1.25 14.77
CA ASP A 5 -15.35 1.36 16.20
C ASP A 5 -13.85 1.22 16.48
N MET A 6 -12.99 1.16 15.46
CA MET A 6 -11.54 0.95 15.62
C MET A 6 -10.70 1.80 14.65
N PRO A 7 -9.42 2.04 14.92
CA PRO A 7 -8.51 2.64 13.95
C PRO A 7 -8.28 1.73 12.74
N ILE A 8 -8.15 2.32 11.54
CA ILE A 8 -7.82 1.56 10.32
C ILE A 8 -6.54 0.73 10.48
N LEU A 9 -5.52 1.25 11.13
CA LEU A 9 -4.27 0.54 11.38
C LEU A 9 -4.48 -0.72 12.24
N GLU A 10 -5.47 -0.74 13.13
CA GLU A 10 -5.83 -1.93 13.90
C GLU A 10 -6.34 -3.05 12.99
N VAL A 11 -7.16 -2.72 11.97
CA VAL A 11 -7.63 -3.70 10.99
C VAL A 11 -6.44 -4.35 10.30
N LEU A 12 -5.47 -3.56 9.84
CA LEU A 12 -4.24 -4.07 9.20
C LEU A 12 -3.42 -4.96 10.15
N LEU A 13 -3.23 -4.53 11.40
CA LEU A 13 -2.48 -5.31 12.40
C LEU A 13 -3.14 -6.67 12.67
N ARG A 14 -4.48 -6.72 12.77
CA ARG A 14 -5.23 -7.98 12.91
C ARG A 14 -5.08 -8.87 11.68
N GLN A 15 -5.11 -8.29 10.49
CA GLN A 15 -4.87 -9.03 9.23
C GLN A 15 -3.44 -9.60 9.18
N MET A 16 -2.43 -8.82 9.56
CA MET A 16 -1.04 -9.27 9.64
C MET A 16 -0.89 -10.42 10.64
N LYS A 17 -1.46 -10.31 11.84
CA LYS A 17 -1.41 -11.39 12.83
C LYS A 17 -2.04 -12.67 12.32
N ARG A 18 -3.17 -12.57 11.65
CA ARG A 18 -3.89 -13.74 11.07
C ARG A 18 -3.04 -14.50 10.05
N ILE A 19 -2.19 -13.83 9.30
CA ILE A 19 -1.31 -14.49 8.31
C ILE A 19 0.00 -15.02 8.91
N GLY A 20 0.22 -14.81 10.21
CA GLY A 20 1.39 -15.33 10.94
C GLY A 20 2.54 -14.34 11.05
N VAL A 21 2.31 -13.05 10.83
CA VAL A 21 3.30 -12.00 11.14
C VAL A 21 3.40 -11.88 12.66
N ASP A 22 4.62 -11.80 13.18
CA ASP A 22 4.88 -11.62 14.62
C ASP A 22 5.49 -10.25 14.93
N GLU A 23 6.16 -9.63 13.96
CA GLU A 23 6.85 -8.35 14.16
C GLU A 23 6.36 -7.32 13.14
N VAL A 24 6.10 -6.10 13.62
CA VAL A 24 5.69 -4.95 12.80
C VAL A 24 6.52 -3.74 13.20
N ILE A 25 7.07 -3.05 12.21
CA ILE A 25 7.71 -1.75 12.38
C ILE A 25 6.75 -0.69 11.85
N ILE A 26 6.33 0.23 12.71
CA ILE A 26 5.50 1.36 12.29
C ILE A 26 6.43 2.56 12.11
N THR A 27 6.54 3.04 10.88
CA THR A 27 7.24 4.29 10.59
C THR A 27 6.34 5.47 10.96
N VAL A 28 6.84 6.38 11.78
CA VAL A 28 6.04 7.45 12.37
C VAL A 28 6.76 8.80 12.33
N GLY A 29 6.02 9.84 12.02
CA GLY A 29 6.49 11.21 12.05
C GLY A 29 5.76 12.04 13.12
N HIS A 30 5.04 13.07 12.71
CA HIS A 30 4.41 14.08 13.57
C HIS A 30 3.45 13.53 14.65
N MET A 31 2.75 12.43 14.41
CA MET A 31 1.78 11.84 15.36
C MET A 31 2.33 10.63 16.13
N ALA A 32 3.65 10.47 16.21
CA ALA A 32 4.30 9.34 16.87
C ALA A 32 3.79 9.08 18.31
N GLY A 33 3.59 10.14 19.10
CA GLY A 33 3.11 10.03 20.47
C GLY A 33 1.72 9.39 20.59
N LEU A 34 0.80 9.78 19.71
CA LEU A 34 -0.57 9.23 19.67
C LEU A 34 -0.57 7.77 19.27
N LEU A 35 0.14 7.42 18.20
CA LEU A 35 0.24 6.04 17.73
C LEU A 35 0.89 5.13 18.77
N LYS A 36 1.99 5.58 19.42
CA LYS A 36 2.63 4.85 20.51
C LYS A 36 1.71 4.65 21.71
N ALA A 37 0.93 5.68 22.08
CA ALA A 37 0.00 5.58 23.19
C ALA A 37 -1.13 4.57 22.92
N PHE A 38 -1.62 4.49 21.67
CA PHE A 38 -2.71 3.60 21.30
C PHE A 38 -2.25 2.16 21.08
N PHE A 39 -1.20 1.95 20.30
CA PHE A 39 -0.77 0.60 19.87
C PHE A 39 0.29 -0.02 20.78
N GLN A 40 0.92 0.78 21.63
CA GLN A 40 1.94 0.36 22.60
C GLN A 40 3.00 -0.56 21.95
N ALA A 41 3.36 -1.67 22.59
CA ALA A 41 4.28 -2.67 22.05
C ALA A 41 3.56 -3.78 21.23
N GLY A 42 2.24 -3.68 21.04
CA GLY A 42 1.47 -4.59 20.19
C GLY A 42 0.93 -5.83 20.89
N GLU A 43 1.14 -5.98 22.18
CA GLU A 43 0.75 -7.17 22.95
C GLU A 43 -0.74 -7.50 22.82
N GLN A 44 -1.60 -6.48 22.84
CA GLN A 44 -3.05 -6.61 22.66
C GLN A 44 -3.46 -7.19 21.30
N PHE A 45 -2.59 -7.15 20.30
CA PHE A 45 -2.80 -7.73 18.97
C PHE A 45 -2.04 -9.05 18.79
N GLY A 46 -1.28 -9.48 19.79
CA GLY A 46 -0.38 -10.62 19.70
C GLY A 46 0.81 -10.40 18.77
N LEU A 47 1.20 -9.13 18.56
CA LEU A 47 2.32 -8.69 17.74
C LEU A 47 3.40 -8.07 18.59
N ARG A 48 4.62 -8.01 18.07
CA ARG A 48 5.69 -7.15 18.59
C ARG A 48 5.77 -5.91 17.69
N ILE A 49 5.35 -4.76 18.21
CA ILE A 49 5.37 -3.49 17.49
C ILE A 49 6.57 -2.67 17.93
N THR A 50 7.39 -2.26 16.98
CA THR A 50 8.44 -1.26 17.17
C THR A 50 8.17 -0.02 16.31
N TYR A 51 8.81 1.10 16.64
CA TYR A 51 8.54 2.37 15.98
C TYR A 51 9.83 2.95 15.42
N SER A 52 9.85 3.20 14.12
CA SER A 52 10.90 3.96 13.46
C SER A 52 10.47 5.42 13.35
N LEU A 53 11.23 6.34 13.94
CA LEU A 53 10.87 7.75 14.02
C LEU A 53 11.56 8.54 12.89
N GLU A 54 10.76 9.24 12.10
CA GLU A 54 11.23 10.24 11.15
C GLU A 54 11.36 11.60 11.84
N ASN A 55 12.55 12.20 11.82
CA ASN A 55 12.76 13.58 12.32
C ASN A 55 12.33 14.64 11.28
N THR A 56 12.35 14.28 10.02
CA THR A 56 11.86 15.07 8.87
C THR A 56 11.08 14.16 7.93
N PRO A 57 10.07 14.66 7.21
CA PRO A 57 9.33 13.83 6.26
C PRO A 57 10.27 13.22 5.20
N LEU A 58 10.31 11.90 5.14
CA LEU A 58 11.17 11.15 4.20
C LEU A 58 10.40 10.58 3.00
N GLY A 59 9.13 10.91 2.84
CA GLY A 59 8.27 10.35 1.79
C GLY A 59 7.78 8.94 2.14
N THR A 60 7.36 8.19 1.14
CA THR A 60 6.73 6.87 1.36
C THR A 60 7.74 5.72 1.42
N ALA A 61 8.89 5.80 0.74
CA ALA A 61 9.93 4.78 0.73
C ALA A 61 11.17 5.17 1.57
N GLY A 62 11.45 6.46 1.73
CA GLY A 62 12.60 6.95 2.50
C GLY A 62 12.70 6.44 3.93
N PRO A 63 11.58 6.31 4.68
CA PRO A 63 11.59 5.74 6.04
C PRO A 63 12.18 4.34 6.13
N LEU A 64 12.13 3.55 5.06
CA LEU A 64 12.75 2.22 5.00
C LEU A 64 14.28 2.27 5.17
N SER A 65 14.91 3.41 4.85
CA SER A 65 16.35 3.60 5.05
C SER A 65 16.77 3.69 6.52
N LEU A 66 15.81 3.88 7.43
CA LEU A 66 16.02 3.92 8.88
C LEU A 66 15.88 2.53 9.53
N ILE A 67 15.45 1.54 8.78
CA ILE A 67 15.26 0.17 9.26
C ILE A 67 16.60 -0.57 9.17
N ASP A 68 16.94 -1.32 10.22
CA ASP A 68 18.18 -2.09 10.24
C ASP A 68 18.22 -3.10 9.08
N PRO A 69 19.21 -3.05 8.19
CA PRO A 69 19.38 -4.01 7.11
C PRO A 69 19.58 -5.47 7.57
N ALA A 70 19.90 -5.68 8.87
CA ALA A 70 19.97 -7.01 9.47
C ALA A 70 18.60 -7.72 9.59
N LEU A 71 17.50 -7.05 9.23
CA LEU A 71 16.23 -7.68 8.90
C LEU A 71 16.41 -8.49 7.60
N ALA A 72 17.02 -9.66 7.75
CA ALA A 72 17.55 -10.45 6.63
C ALA A 72 16.48 -11.24 5.85
N GLU A 73 15.19 -10.95 6.03
CA GLU A 73 14.09 -11.71 5.41
C GLU A 73 13.27 -10.85 4.45
N THR A 74 12.57 -11.52 3.54
CA THR A 74 11.52 -10.87 2.71
C THR A 74 10.50 -10.18 3.62
N PHE A 75 10.19 -8.92 3.36
CA PHE A 75 9.28 -8.14 4.19
C PHE A 75 8.15 -7.49 3.38
N MET A 76 7.05 -7.24 4.07
CA MET A 76 5.88 -6.54 3.53
C MET A 76 5.88 -5.08 3.99
N VAL A 77 5.51 -4.19 3.08
CA VAL A 77 5.23 -2.79 3.38
C VAL A 77 3.79 -2.48 3.00
N ILE A 78 3.06 -1.83 3.91
CA ILE A 78 1.67 -1.45 3.69
C ILE A 78 1.49 0.01 4.14
N ASN A 79 0.83 0.81 3.32
CA ASN A 79 0.36 2.13 3.73
C ASN A 79 -0.66 2.01 4.86
N GLY A 80 -0.54 2.83 5.90
CA GLY A 80 -1.35 2.73 7.12
C GLY A 80 -2.82 3.15 6.97
N ASP A 81 -3.23 3.59 5.80
CA ASP A 81 -4.56 4.09 5.45
C ASP A 81 -5.29 3.22 4.39
N VAL A 82 -4.84 2.01 4.19
CA VAL A 82 -5.43 1.05 3.24
C VAL A 82 -6.47 0.16 3.92
N LEU A 83 -7.65 0.04 3.32
CA LEU A 83 -8.66 -0.96 3.67
C LEU A 83 -8.79 -1.97 2.53
N THR A 84 -8.57 -3.27 2.80
CA THR A 84 -8.56 -4.29 1.75
C THR A 84 -8.97 -5.67 2.24
N THR A 85 -9.49 -6.48 1.32
CA THR A 85 -9.74 -7.91 1.53
C THR A 85 -8.68 -8.79 0.86
N LEU A 86 -7.52 -8.22 0.52
CA LEU A 86 -6.42 -8.92 -0.13
C LEU A 86 -5.96 -10.15 0.68
N ASP A 87 -5.81 -11.29 0.01
CA ASP A 87 -5.11 -12.45 0.59
C ASP A 87 -3.60 -12.20 0.57
N MET A 88 -3.09 -11.68 1.70
CA MET A 88 -1.67 -11.35 1.83
C MET A 88 -0.77 -12.59 1.80
N LYS A 89 -1.29 -13.78 2.13
CA LYS A 89 -0.53 -15.05 2.01
C LYS A 89 -0.27 -15.38 0.55
N ASP A 90 -1.30 -15.28 -0.30
CA ASP A 90 -1.15 -15.54 -1.73
C ASP A 90 -0.22 -14.51 -2.40
N LEU A 91 -0.28 -13.24 -1.96
CA LEU A 91 0.67 -12.21 -2.40
C LEU A 91 2.12 -12.59 -2.07
N ILE A 92 2.39 -13.02 -0.81
CA ILE A 92 3.73 -13.45 -0.36
C ILE A 92 4.19 -14.68 -1.15
N GLU A 93 3.32 -15.67 -1.34
CA GLU A 93 3.66 -16.89 -2.11
C GLU A 93 3.94 -16.57 -3.58
N THR A 94 3.17 -15.65 -4.16
CA THR A 94 3.39 -15.20 -5.54
C THR A 94 4.71 -14.45 -5.67
N HIS A 95 5.06 -13.60 -4.71
CA HIS A 95 6.37 -12.95 -4.65
C HIS A 95 7.50 -13.99 -4.63
N ARG A 96 7.45 -14.94 -3.71
CA ARG A 96 8.46 -16.00 -3.58
C ARG A 96 8.64 -16.81 -4.87
N ARG A 97 7.54 -17.17 -5.54
CA ARG A 97 7.57 -17.89 -6.84
C ARG A 97 8.14 -17.05 -7.96
N SER A 98 8.02 -15.74 -7.88
CA SER A 98 8.45 -14.82 -8.93
C SER A 98 9.95 -14.62 -9.00
N ASN A 99 10.70 -14.85 -7.92
CA ASN A 99 12.10 -14.43 -7.75
C ASN A 99 12.33 -12.95 -8.08
N ALA A 100 11.38 -12.08 -7.76
CA ALA A 100 11.47 -10.64 -7.95
C ALA A 100 12.13 -9.96 -6.75
N ILE A 101 12.72 -8.78 -6.95
CA ILE A 101 13.19 -7.92 -5.84
C ILE A 101 12.02 -7.22 -5.16
N ALA A 102 10.96 -6.97 -5.94
CA ALA A 102 9.76 -6.29 -5.47
C ALA A 102 8.51 -6.86 -6.15
N THR A 103 7.44 -7.01 -5.38
CA THR A 103 6.09 -7.26 -5.91
C THR A 103 5.17 -6.17 -5.40
N ILE A 104 4.44 -5.52 -6.31
CA ILE A 104 3.51 -4.43 -6.04
C ILE A 104 2.09 -4.96 -6.22
N ALA A 105 1.30 -4.96 -5.15
CA ALA A 105 -0.13 -5.23 -5.28
C ALA A 105 -0.79 -4.09 -6.07
N SER A 106 -1.62 -4.44 -7.03
CA SER A 106 -2.24 -3.49 -7.95
C SER A 106 -3.72 -3.77 -8.14
N HIS A 107 -4.49 -2.69 -8.38
CA HIS A 107 -5.94 -2.75 -8.56
C HIS A 107 -6.34 -2.06 -9.86
N GLU A 108 -7.36 -2.60 -10.56
CA GLU A 108 -7.89 -1.95 -11.76
C GLU A 108 -8.80 -0.79 -11.35
N ARG A 109 -8.41 0.43 -11.70
CA ARG A 109 -9.25 1.62 -11.56
C ARG A 109 -9.81 2.03 -12.91
N ILE A 110 -11.13 2.31 -12.91
CA ILE A 110 -11.86 2.73 -14.09
C ILE A 110 -12.14 4.23 -13.97
N GLU A 111 -11.65 5.01 -14.92
CA GLU A 111 -11.97 6.42 -15.05
C GLU A 111 -12.93 6.64 -16.22
N LYS A 112 -14.05 7.32 -15.94
CA LYS A 112 -15.05 7.71 -16.93
C LYS A 112 -15.00 9.22 -17.11
N ILE A 113 -14.95 9.67 -18.34
CA ILE A 113 -15.10 11.08 -18.67
C ILE A 113 -16.52 11.23 -19.22
N ASP A 114 -17.36 12.02 -18.55
CA ASP A 114 -18.78 12.16 -18.92
C ASP A 114 -19.02 13.15 -20.07
N TYR A 115 -17.95 13.53 -20.77
CA TYR A 115 -17.94 14.45 -21.90
C TYR A 115 -17.31 13.82 -23.13
N GLY A 116 -17.62 14.40 -24.33
CA GLY A 116 -16.86 14.09 -25.52
C GLY A 116 -15.42 14.62 -25.41
N VAL A 117 -14.45 13.75 -25.66
CA VAL A 117 -13.01 14.09 -25.64
C VAL A 117 -12.53 14.37 -27.04
N LEU A 118 -12.00 15.58 -27.26
CA LEU A 118 -11.45 16.01 -28.52
C LEU A 118 -9.95 15.71 -28.59
N GLN A 119 -9.51 15.08 -29.67
CA GLN A 119 -8.09 14.97 -29.99
C GLN A 119 -7.78 16.01 -31.06
N VAL A 120 -6.84 16.91 -30.79
CA VAL A 120 -6.44 17.97 -31.70
C VAL A 120 -4.94 17.92 -31.98
N ASP A 121 -4.52 18.38 -33.18
CA ASP A 121 -3.11 18.55 -33.49
C ASP A 121 -2.55 19.88 -32.93
N GLY A 122 -1.27 20.18 -33.22
CA GLY A 122 -0.59 21.39 -32.76
C GLY A 122 -1.18 22.70 -33.35
N ASN A 123 -2.09 22.60 -34.32
CA ASN A 123 -2.79 23.74 -34.98
C ASN A 123 -4.27 23.82 -34.56
N ASN A 124 -4.68 23.07 -33.51
CA ASN A 124 -6.07 22.92 -33.06
C ASN A 124 -7.03 22.30 -34.11
N LEU A 125 -6.51 21.62 -35.13
CA LEU A 125 -7.34 20.86 -36.05
C LEU A 125 -7.80 19.56 -35.38
N LEU A 126 -9.13 19.34 -35.41
CA LEU A 126 -9.74 18.15 -34.84
C LEU A 126 -9.30 16.89 -35.60
N GLN A 127 -8.71 15.94 -34.89
CA GLN A 127 -8.25 14.64 -35.39
C GLN A 127 -9.21 13.52 -35.07
N ASP A 128 -9.82 13.58 -33.85
CA ASP A 128 -10.75 12.55 -33.39
C ASP A 128 -11.72 13.10 -32.33
N TYR A 129 -12.87 12.45 -32.18
CA TYR A 129 -13.90 12.75 -31.19
C TYR A 129 -14.37 11.46 -30.54
N ILE A 130 -14.08 11.30 -29.26
CA ILE A 130 -14.41 10.08 -28.48
C ILE A 130 -15.48 10.43 -27.45
N GLU A 131 -16.70 9.93 -27.63
CA GLU A 131 -17.81 10.20 -26.72
C GLU A 131 -17.69 9.37 -25.45
N LYS A 132 -17.67 10.05 -24.29
CA LYS A 132 -17.65 9.48 -22.94
C LYS A 132 -16.66 8.31 -22.77
N PRO A 133 -15.37 8.54 -23.05
CA PRO A 133 -14.41 7.46 -23.00
C PRO A 133 -14.25 6.88 -21.60
N VAL A 134 -14.04 5.57 -21.55
CA VAL A 134 -13.73 4.83 -20.34
C VAL A 134 -12.30 4.35 -20.45
N LYS A 135 -11.45 4.73 -19.48
CA LYS A 135 -10.06 4.30 -19.41
C LYS A 135 -9.86 3.42 -18.18
N LYS A 136 -9.09 2.36 -18.34
CA LYS A 136 -8.69 1.44 -17.29
C LYS A 136 -7.22 1.65 -16.97
N TYR A 137 -6.93 1.78 -15.70
CA TYR A 137 -5.57 1.93 -15.19
C TYR A 137 -5.30 0.85 -14.14
N LEU A 138 -4.12 0.28 -14.18
CA LEU A 138 -3.63 -0.55 -13.09
C LEU A 138 -2.86 0.35 -12.12
N VAL A 139 -3.40 0.55 -10.92
CA VAL A 139 -2.84 1.44 -9.90
C VAL A 139 -2.21 0.66 -8.76
N SER A 140 -1.17 1.21 -8.11
CA SER A 140 -0.59 0.64 -6.91
C SER A 140 -1.58 0.72 -5.75
N MET A 141 -1.67 -0.36 -4.98
CA MET A 141 -2.54 -0.45 -3.80
C MET A 141 -1.88 0.09 -2.52
N GLY A 142 -0.62 0.53 -2.57
CA GLY A 142 0.14 0.86 -1.36
C GLY A 142 0.54 -0.37 -0.54
N ILE A 143 0.61 -1.54 -1.18
CA ILE A 143 1.01 -2.81 -0.57
C ILE A 143 2.13 -3.44 -1.42
N TYR A 144 3.24 -3.75 -0.78
CA TYR A 144 4.46 -4.19 -1.44
C TYR A 144 5.08 -5.36 -0.69
N ILE A 145 5.70 -6.29 -1.44
CA ILE A 145 6.63 -7.28 -0.87
C ILE A 145 8.01 -6.99 -1.44
N PHE A 146 9.00 -6.96 -0.58
CA PHE A 146 10.38 -6.64 -0.93
C PHE A 146 11.36 -7.70 -0.43
N GLU A 147 12.38 -7.98 -1.24
CA GLU A 147 13.59 -8.62 -0.80
C GLU A 147 14.51 -7.60 -0.07
N PRO A 148 15.22 -8.00 1.00
CA PRO A 148 16.05 -7.08 1.81
C PRO A 148 17.02 -6.22 1.01
N ARG A 149 17.55 -6.74 -0.09
CA ARG A 149 18.48 -6.00 -0.97
C ARG A 149 17.87 -4.74 -1.60
N VAL A 150 16.53 -4.58 -1.56
CA VAL A 150 15.87 -3.35 -2.02
C VAL A 150 16.36 -2.13 -1.24
N LEU A 151 16.68 -2.30 0.04
CA LEU A 151 17.15 -1.21 0.91
C LEU A 151 18.43 -0.53 0.38
N THR A 152 19.26 -1.25 -0.39
CA THR A 152 20.47 -0.67 -0.99
C THR A 152 20.19 0.35 -2.09
N TYR A 153 18.96 0.41 -2.60
CA TYR A 153 18.52 1.37 -3.62
C TYR A 153 17.89 2.63 -3.03
N ILE A 154 17.65 2.66 -1.71
CA ILE A 154 17.01 3.78 -1.02
C ILE A 154 18.08 4.71 -0.44
N PRO A 155 18.07 6.01 -0.78
CA PRO A 155 19.00 6.97 -0.21
C PRO A 155 18.82 7.08 1.31
N VAL A 156 19.93 7.01 2.06
CA VAL A 156 19.86 7.05 3.52
C VAL A 156 19.43 8.42 4.01
N ASN A 157 18.38 8.47 4.83
CA ASN A 157 17.87 9.68 5.49
C ASN A 157 17.53 10.82 4.52
N GLN A 158 16.96 10.49 3.35
CA GLN A 158 16.54 11.45 2.33
C GLN A 158 15.09 11.20 1.94
N TYR A 159 14.41 12.24 1.47
CA TYR A 159 13.08 12.12 0.90
C TYR A 159 13.11 11.22 -0.35
N TYR A 160 12.29 10.16 -0.33
CA TYR A 160 12.20 9.20 -1.41
C TYR A 160 10.83 8.50 -1.42
N ASP A 161 10.21 8.42 -2.57
CA ASP A 161 8.89 7.81 -2.71
C ASP A 161 8.92 6.45 -3.42
N PHE A 162 7.90 5.61 -3.20
CA PHE A 162 7.79 4.30 -3.86
C PHE A 162 7.79 4.37 -5.39
N PRO A 163 7.15 5.35 -6.07
CA PRO A 163 7.29 5.48 -7.52
C PRO A 163 8.73 5.66 -7.99
N ASP A 164 9.53 6.42 -7.25
CA ASP A 164 10.94 6.64 -7.57
C ASP A 164 11.77 5.39 -7.33
N LEU A 165 11.50 4.66 -6.24
CA LEU A 165 12.10 3.36 -5.98
C LEU A 165 11.79 2.37 -7.11
N ALA A 166 10.52 2.25 -7.51
CA ALA A 166 10.11 1.35 -8.58
C ALA A 166 10.81 1.67 -9.91
N ARG A 167 10.86 2.96 -10.29
CA ARG A 167 11.60 3.40 -11.48
C ARG A 167 13.09 3.05 -11.39
N LYS A 168 13.71 3.32 -10.22
CA LYS A 168 15.12 3.00 -9.98
C LYS A 168 15.42 1.51 -10.13
N LEU A 169 14.57 0.65 -9.59
CA LEU A 169 14.71 -0.79 -9.72
C LEU A 169 14.63 -1.23 -11.19
N ILE A 170 13.64 -0.72 -11.94
CA ILE A 170 13.46 -1.00 -13.37
C ILE A 170 14.69 -0.51 -14.17
N GLU A 171 15.18 0.70 -13.93
CA GLU A 171 16.38 1.24 -14.57
C GLU A 171 17.64 0.40 -14.31
N LYS A 172 17.72 -0.25 -13.16
CA LYS A 172 18.83 -1.15 -12.79
C LYS A 172 18.66 -2.58 -13.31
N GLY A 173 17.58 -2.84 -14.05
CA GLY A 173 17.30 -4.17 -14.61
C GLY A 173 16.80 -5.17 -13.56
N GLU A 174 16.37 -4.69 -12.40
CA GLU A 174 15.79 -5.53 -11.36
C GLU A 174 14.40 -5.99 -11.74
N LYS A 175 14.04 -7.20 -11.33
CA LYS A 175 12.72 -7.76 -11.59
C LYS A 175 11.71 -7.21 -10.60
N VAL A 176 10.81 -6.36 -11.08
CA VAL A 176 9.66 -5.83 -10.35
C VAL A 176 8.39 -6.43 -10.94
N VAL A 177 7.52 -7.02 -10.12
CA VAL A 177 6.30 -7.72 -10.55
C VAL A 177 5.07 -7.02 -10.00
N SER A 178 4.04 -6.91 -10.81
CA SER A 178 2.71 -6.49 -10.39
C SER A 178 1.88 -7.73 -10.00
N TYR A 179 1.13 -7.62 -8.89
CA TYR A 179 0.14 -8.61 -8.45
C TYR A 179 -1.26 -8.00 -8.60
N PRO A 180 -2.00 -8.28 -9.68
CA PRO A 180 -3.34 -7.75 -9.88
C PRO A 180 -4.35 -8.37 -8.90
N PHE A 181 -5.09 -7.52 -8.19
CA PHE A 181 -6.14 -7.91 -7.24
C PHE A 181 -7.49 -7.32 -7.66
N GLN A 182 -8.55 -8.13 -7.60
CA GLN A 182 -9.90 -7.75 -8.03
C GLN A 182 -10.92 -7.63 -6.88
N GLY A 183 -10.50 -7.91 -5.63
CA GLY A 183 -11.37 -7.77 -4.46
C GLY A 183 -11.50 -6.32 -3.98
N TYR A 184 -12.01 -6.15 -2.76
CA TYR A 184 -12.16 -4.82 -2.18
C TYR A 184 -10.81 -4.20 -1.83
N TRP A 185 -10.61 -2.98 -2.30
CA TRP A 185 -9.48 -2.13 -1.93
C TRP A 185 -9.89 -0.66 -1.97
N GLN A 186 -9.51 0.09 -0.93
CA GLN A 186 -9.72 1.51 -0.81
C GLN A 186 -8.51 2.16 -0.11
N ASP A 187 -8.03 3.26 -0.70
CA ASP A 187 -7.09 4.18 -0.08
C ASP A 187 -7.91 5.30 0.60
N LEU A 188 -7.70 5.52 1.90
CA LEU A 188 -8.49 6.45 2.69
C LEU A 188 -7.92 7.87 2.73
N GLY A 189 -6.99 8.20 1.85
CA GLY A 189 -6.38 9.52 1.73
C GLY A 189 -7.33 10.63 1.25
N ARG A 190 -8.50 10.27 0.67
CA ARG A 190 -9.51 11.22 0.18
C ARG A 190 -10.79 11.11 0.99
N THR A 191 -11.45 12.25 1.24
CA THR A 191 -12.69 12.30 2.05
C THR A 191 -13.81 11.40 1.51
N ASP A 192 -14.07 11.46 0.19
CA ASP A 192 -15.10 10.65 -0.45
C ASP A 192 -14.83 9.14 -0.31
N ASP A 193 -13.56 8.74 -0.45
CA ASP A 193 -13.12 7.37 -0.31
C ASP A 193 -13.27 6.88 1.14
N TYR A 194 -13.02 7.77 2.12
CA TYR A 194 -13.19 7.48 3.54
C TYR A 194 -14.66 7.26 3.93
N GLU A 195 -15.57 8.13 3.50
CA GLU A 195 -17.02 7.98 3.79
C GLU A 195 -17.57 6.68 3.22
N GLN A 196 -17.18 6.32 2.00
CA GLN A 196 -17.57 5.06 1.39
C GLN A 196 -16.99 3.86 2.16
N ALA A 197 -15.71 3.94 2.56
CA ALA A 197 -15.05 2.87 3.30
C ALA A 197 -15.70 2.61 4.68
N VAL A 198 -16.19 3.64 5.38
CA VAL A 198 -16.92 3.48 6.64
C VAL A 198 -18.20 2.66 6.43
N MET A 199 -18.98 2.97 5.39
CA MET A 199 -20.21 2.22 5.07
C MET A 199 -19.91 0.77 4.65
N ASP A 200 -18.84 0.56 3.89
CA ASP A 200 -18.47 -0.76 3.40
C ASP A 200 -17.85 -1.61 4.51
N PHE A 201 -17.11 -0.99 5.44
CA PHE A 201 -16.57 -1.69 6.61
C PHE A 201 -17.68 -2.34 7.45
N GLU A 202 -18.75 -1.62 7.74
CA GLU A 202 -19.86 -2.18 8.51
C GLU A 202 -20.52 -3.37 7.80
N LYS A 203 -20.66 -3.31 6.47
CA LYS A 203 -21.24 -4.40 5.68
C LYS A 203 -20.33 -5.62 5.55
N MET A 204 -19.03 -5.38 5.49
CA MET A 204 -18.02 -6.41 5.17
C MET A 204 -17.07 -6.69 6.35
N ARG A 205 -17.44 -6.31 7.57
CA ARG A 205 -16.57 -6.39 8.77
C ARG A 205 -15.91 -7.75 8.92
N THR A 206 -16.66 -8.83 8.76
CA THR A 206 -16.14 -10.20 8.86
C THR A 206 -15.06 -10.46 7.79
N ALA A 207 -15.26 -10.01 6.55
CA ALA A 207 -14.29 -10.19 5.50
C ALA A 207 -12.96 -9.47 5.79
N PHE A 208 -13.04 -8.27 6.39
CA PHE A 208 -11.84 -7.52 6.76
C PHE A 208 -11.11 -8.13 7.97
N LEU A 209 -11.83 -8.57 8.99
CA LEU A 209 -11.22 -9.05 10.24
C LEU A 209 -10.90 -10.54 10.24
N GLU A 210 -11.74 -11.38 9.62
CA GLU A 210 -11.62 -12.84 9.62
C GLU A 210 -11.16 -13.40 8.27
N GLY A 211 -11.25 -12.61 7.21
CA GLY A 211 -10.92 -12.98 5.83
C GLY A 211 -12.16 -13.37 5.03
N VAL A 212 -12.01 -13.38 3.71
CA VAL A 212 -13.05 -13.85 2.79
C VAL A 212 -13.13 -15.37 2.89
N PRO A 213 -14.32 -15.96 3.13
CA PRO A 213 -14.49 -17.40 3.04
C PRO A 213 -14.05 -17.92 1.66
N LYS A 214 -13.30 -19.03 1.66
CA LYS A 214 -12.89 -19.70 0.41
C LYS A 214 -14.04 -20.45 -0.21
#